data_ca3019c7a216168ed4becf2b856709b4
#
_entry.id   ca3019c7a216168ed4becf2b856709b4
#
_cell.length_a   1.000
_cell.length_b   1.000
_cell.length_c   1.000
_cell.angle_alpha   90.00
_cell.angle_beta   90.00
_cell.angle_gamma   90.00
#
_symmetry.space_group_name_H-M   'P 1'
#
loop_
_entity.id
_entity.type
_entity.pdbx_description
1 polymer ?
#
loop_
_entity_poly.entity_id
_entity_poly.type
_entity_poly.pdbx_seq_one_letter_code
_entity_poly.pdbx_strand_id
1 'polypeptide(L)'
;EPFMTDTSPAKAASAEKAAEANADAATPSKSYRRYVLVVLTLVYSLNFIDRQILVILQESIKVDMDLSDSQLGLLTGFAFAIFYVTAGIPIARWADRGNRRNIVSLSLFIWSFMTALSGLAQNYSQLLAARIGVGIGEAGGSPPSHSMISDYFPAEQRGTALSFYSTGIYIGILIGFAAGGWIAETFGWRVAFFLVGVPGIFYALLLVWVVKEP
;
A
#
# COMPACT_ATOMS: atom_id res chain seq x y z
N GLU A 1 24.74 25.29 -51.80
CA GLU A 1 25.37 24.00 -51.42
C GLU A 1 24.54 23.37 -50.29
N PRO A 2 23.99 22.17 -50.49
CA PRO A 2 23.25 21.49 -49.40
C PRO A 2 24.25 20.80 -48.47
N PHE A 3 24.12 21.08 -47.19
CA PHE A 3 24.85 20.46 -46.10
C PHE A 3 24.52 18.96 -46.08
N MET A 4 25.38 18.10 -46.62
CA MET A 4 25.28 16.65 -46.50
C MET A 4 25.57 16.28 -45.05
N THR A 5 24.55 15.92 -44.30
CA THR A 5 24.71 15.26 -43.01
C THR A 5 25.26 13.85 -43.24
N ASP A 6 26.51 13.64 -42.86
CA ASP A 6 27.16 12.31 -42.87
C ASP A 6 26.43 11.34 -41.93
N THR A 7 25.52 10.56 -42.50
CA THR A 7 24.81 9.47 -41.84
C THR A 7 25.56 8.14 -42.04
N SER A 8 26.83 8.10 -41.64
CA SER A 8 27.61 6.87 -41.67
C SER A 8 26.96 5.81 -40.78
N PRO A 9 26.70 4.58 -41.27
CA PRO A 9 26.12 3.49 -40.49
C PRO A 9 26.92 3.16 -39.22
N ALA A 10 28.22 3.45 -39.22
CA ALA A 10 29.07 3.29 -38.03
C ALA A 10 28.72 4.29 -36.91
N LYS A 11 28.30 5.50 -37.25
CA LYS A 11 27.90 6.55 -36.30
C LYS A 11 26.52 6.27 -35.70
N ALA A 12 25.63 5.71 -36.52
CA ALA A 12 24.30 5.25 -36.06
C ALA A 12 24.44 4.06 -35.07
N ALA A 13 25.24 3.06 -35.40
CA ALA A 13 25.50 1.92 -34.52
C ALA A 13 26.22 2.30 -33.19
N SER A 14 27.11 3.32 -33.28
CA SER A 14 27.76 3.86 -32.07
C SER A 14 26.80 4.62 -31.17
N ALA A 15 25.87 5.42 -31.76
CA ALA A 15 24.85 6.15 -31.05
C ALA A 15 23.82 5.20 -30.43
N GLU A 16 23.46 4.13 -31.12
CA GLU A 16 22.56 3.08 -30.61
C GLU A 16 23.16 2.31 -29.41
N LYS A 17 24.44 1.91 -29.53
CA LYS A 17 25.17 1.30 -28.40
C LYS A 17 25.36 2.25 -27.23
N ALA A 18 25.58 3.53 -27.47
CA ALA A 18 25.67 4.53 -26.40
C ALA A 18 24.29 4.77 -25.73
N ALA A 19 23.21 4.73 -26.49
CA ALA A 19 21.84 4.84 -25.98
C ALA A 19 21.46 3.60 -25.16
N GLU A 20 21.78 2.40 -25.63
CA GLU A 20 21.61 1.14 -24.89
C GLU A 20 22.44 1.11 -23.60
N ALA A 21 23.70 1.51 -23.64
CA ALA A 21 24.57 1.58 -22.47
C ALA A 21 24.07 2.62 -21.43
N ASN A 22 23.55 3.76 -21.88
CA ASN A 22 22.94 4.77 -21.02
C ASN A 22 21.60 4.30 -20.45
N ALA A 23 20.77 3.58 -21.21
CA ALA A 23 19.54 2.97 -20.73
C ALA A 23 19.81 1.88 -19.67
N ASP A 24 20.85 1.09 -19.87
CA ASP A 24 21.26 0.04 -18.89
C ASP A 24 21.86 0.66 -17.62
N ALA A 25 22.56 1.79 -17.72
CA ALA A 25 23.09 2.54 -16.58
C ALA A 25 21.99 3.27 -15.78
N ALA A 26 20.85 3.59 -16.41
CA ALA A 26 19.71 4.26 -15.78
C ALA A 26 18.77 3.27 -15.08
N THR A 27 18.82 1.97 -15.42
CA THR A 27 17.95 0.97 -14.80
C THR A 27 18.45 0.55 -13.41
N PRO A 28 17.59 0.58 -12.40
CA PRO A 28 17.96 0.12 -11.05
C PRO A 28 18.44 -1.35 -11.06
N SER A 29 19.44 -1.68 -10.26
CA SER A 29 19.99 -3.03 -10.19
C SER A 29 18.89 -4.08 -9.91
N LYS A 30 19.10 -5.32 -10.40
CA LYS A 30 18.15 -6.44 -10.17
C LYS A 30 17.88 -6.66 -8.68
N SER A 31 18.88 -6.51 -7.83
CA SER A 31 18.74 -6.66 -6.37
C SER A 31 17.89 -5.55 -5.78
N TYR A 32 18.06 -4.30 -6.23
CA TYR A 32 17.28 -3.18 -5.75
C TYR A 32 15.80 -3.30 -6.18
N ARG A 33 15.51 -3.71 -7.42
CA ARG A 33 14.14 -3.94 -7.89
C ARG A 33 13.42 -5.01 -7.06
N ARG A 34 14.10 -6.13 -6.74
CA ARG A 34 13.57 -7.17 -5.84
C ARG A 34 13.33 -6.65 -4.43
N TYR A 35 14.26 -5.86 -3.91
CA TYR A 35 14.11 -5.22 -2.61
C TYR A 35 12.87 -4.32 -2.55
N VAL A 36 12.68 -3.42 -3.54
CA VAL A 36 11.47 -2.57 -3.63
C VAL A 36 10.20 -3.42 -3.71
N LEU A 37 10.22 -4.49 -4.50
CA LEU A 37 9.07 -5.40 -4.61
C LEU A 37 8.71 -6.02 -3.26
N VAL A 38 9.69 -6.50 -2.49
CA VAL A 38 9.45 -7.03 -1.14
C VAL A 38 8.89 -5.94 -0.21
N VAL A 39 9.45 -4.74 -0.23
CA VAL A 39 8.97 -3.60 0.56
C VAL A 39 7.50 -3.28 0.23
N LEU A 40 7.14 -3.18 -1.06
CA LEU A 40 5.75 -2.93 -1.46
C LEU A 40 4.81 -4.10 -1.12
N THR A 41 5.31 -5.35 -1.20
CA THR A 41 4.54 -6.53 -0.78
C THR A 41 4.23 -6.49 0.71
N LEU A 42 5.18 -6.04 1.54
CA LEU A 42 4.94 -5.85 2.98
C LEU A 42 3.92 -4.73 3.26
N VAL A 43 3.96 -3.62 2.50
CA VAL A 43 2.89 -2.59 2.57
C VAL A 43 1.53 -3.21 2.29
N TYR A 44 1.45 -4.06 1.27
CA TYR A 44 0.21 -4.72 0.89
C TYR A 44 -0.24 -5.74 1.94
N SER A 45 0.70 -6.45 2.56
CA SER A 45 0.40 -7.34 3.69
C SER A 45 -0.16 -6.57 4.89
N LEU A 46 0.42 -5.42 5.24
CA LEU A 46 -0.08 -4.54 6.32
C LEU A 46 -1.51 -4.07 6.04
N ASN A 47 -1.82 -3.72 4.78
CA ASN A 47 -3.17 -3.35 4.37
C ASN A 47 -4.19 -4.47 4.64
N PHE A 48 -3.85 -5.72 4.30
CA PHE A 48 -4.73 -6.86 4.55
C PHE A 48 -4.79 -7.29 6.01
N ILE A 49 -3.72 -7.12 6.79
CA ILE A 49 -3.76 -7.29 8.24
C ILE A 49 -4.79 -6.34 8.85
N ASP A 50 -4.76 -5.05 8.45
CA ASP A 50 -5.69 -4.05 8.96
C ASP A 50 -7.15 -4.35 8.64
N ARG A 51 -7.42 -4.84 7.43
CA ARG A 51 -8.78 -5.28 7.04
C ARG A 51 -9.25 -6.46 7.86
N GLN A 52 -8.40 -7.46 8.09
CA GLN A 52 -8.76 -8.66 8.83
C GLN A 52 -8.93 -8.41 10.33
N ILE A 53 -8.13 -7.50 10.91
CA ILE A 53 -8.22 -7.25 12.35
C ILE A 53 -9.62 -6.79 12.76
N LEU A 54 -10.26 -5.91 12.00
CA LEU A 54 -11.62 -5.46 12.31
C LEU A 54 -12.63 -6.62 12.24
N VAL A 55 -12.51 -7.50 11.24
CA VAL A 55 -13.39 -8.67 11.09
C VAL A 55 -13.27 -9.62 12.29
N ILE A 56 -12.05 -9.82 12.77
CA ILE A 56 -11.77 -10.69 13.92
C ILE A 56 -12.31 -10.06 15.22
N LEU A 57 -12.14 -8.75 15.37
CA LEU A 57 -12.50 -8.01 16.58
C LEU A 57 -13.98 -7.63 16.65
N GLN A 58 -14.77 -7.84 15.59
CA GLN A 58 -16.13 -7.32 15.47
C GLN A 58 -17.05 -7.76 16.61
N GLU A 59 -16.96 -9.00 17.09
CA GLU A 59 -17.80 -9.50 18.19
C GLU A 59 -17.41 -8.85 19.52
N SER A 60 -16.11 -8.73 19.80
CA SER A 60 -15.61 -8.06 21.00
C SER A 60 -16.01 -6.58 21.03
N ILE A 61 -15.95 -5.90 19.87
CA ILE A 61 -16.36 -4.49 19.73
C ILE A 61 -17.87 -4.35 19.92
N LYS A 62 -18.65 -5.27 19.31
CA LYS A 62 -20.11 -5.30 19.45
C LYS A 62 -20.56 -5.37 20.90
N VAL A 63 -19.96 -6.28 21.65
CA VAL A 63 -20.29 -6.47 23.08
C VAL A 63 -19.83 -5.28 23.92
N ASP A 64 -18.61 -4.77 23.71
CA ASP A 64 -18.05 -3.70 24.53
C ASP A 64 -18.73 -2.34 24.31
N MET A 65 -19.22 -2.07 23.08
CA MET A 65 -19.88 -0.82 22.71
C MET A 65 -21.40 -0.92 22.57
N ASP A 66 -21.99 -2.08 22.87
CA ASP A 66 -23.44 -2.37 22.73
C ASP A 66 -23.97 -2.01 21.33
N LEU A 67 -23.32 -2.52 20.28
CA LEU A 67 -23.66 -2.19 18.90
C LEU A 67 -24.69 -3.13 18.32
N SER A 68 -25.60 -2.56 17.51
CA SER A 68 -26.49 -3.37 16.67
C SER A 68 -25.73 -4.00 15.48
N ASP A 69 -26.30 -5.05 14.90
CA ASP A 69 -25.75 -5.70 13.71
C ASP A 69 -25.69 -4.73 12.51
N SER A 70 -26.63 -3.80 12.39
CA SER A 70 -26.62 -2.78 11.36
C SER A 70 -25.43 -1.80 11.51
N GLN A 71 -25.14 -1.40 12.75
CA GLN A 71 -23.98 -0.55 13.05
C GLN A 71 -22.67 -1.29 12.76
N LEU A 72 -22.61 -2.56 13.13
CA LEU A 72 -21.43 -3.40 12.85
C LEU A 72 -21.21 -3.60 11.34
N GLY A 73 -22.28 -3.88 10.59
CA GLY A 73 -22.23 -4.00 9.13
C GLY A 73 -21.80 -2.69 8.45
N LEU A 74 -22.21 -1.54 8.98
CA LEU A 74 -21.74 -0.24 8.49
C LEU A 74 -20.24 -0.04 8.74
N LEU A 75 -19.73 -0.39 9.91
CA LEU A 75 -18.30 -0.32 10.25
C LEU A 75 -17.43 -1.23 9.39
N THR A 76 -17.86 -2.48 9.18
CA THR A 76 -17.03 -3.51 8.54
C THR A 76 -17.06 -3.44 7.02
N GLY A 77 -18.11 -2.90 6.42
CA GLY A 77 -18.30 -2.96 4.99
C GLY A 77 -18.61 -1.62 4.32
N PHE A 78 -19.81 -1.11 4.53
CA PHE A 78 -20.38 -0.06 3.68
C PHE A 78 -19.66 1.29 3.81
N ALA A 79 -19.38 1.76 5.03
CA ALA A 79 -18.68 3.02 5.23
C ALA A 79 -17.27 2.98 4.64
N PHE A 80 -16.52 1.92 4.92
CA PHE A 80 -15.20 1.72 4.35
C PHE A 80 -15.24 1.73 2.81
N ALA A 81 -16.13 0.93 2.19
CA ALA A 81 -16.19 0.77 0.74
C ALA A 81 -16.50 2.08 0.00
N ILE A 82 -17.45 2.87 0.48
CA ILE A 82 -17.80 4.16 -0.14
C ILE A 82 -16.62 5.10 -0.13
N PHE A 83 -15.99 5.30 1.01
CA PHE A 83 -14.88 6.25 1.14
C PHE A 83 -13.61 5.76 0.44
N TYR A 84 -13.35 4.44 0.43
CA TYR A 84 -12.28 3.84 -0.34
C TYR A 84 -12.44 4.10 -1.85
N VAL A 85 -13.64 3.88 -2.41
CA VAL A 85 -13.91 4.07 -3.85
C VAL A 85 -13.90 5.56 -4.21
N THR A 86 -14.57 6.40 -3.44
CA THR A 86 -14.66 7.85 -3.73
C THR A 86 -13.30 8.54 -3.60
N ALA A 87 -12.49 8.19 -2.61
CA ALA A 87 -11.14 8.71 -2.46
C ALA A 87 -10.16 8.12 -3.48
N GLY A 88 -10.38 6.88 -3.93
CA GLY A 88 -9.51 6.20 -4.88
C GLY A 88 -9.37 6.92 -6.21
N ILE A 89 -10.45 7.51 -6.74
CA ILE A 89 -10.43 8.24 -8.02
C ILE A 89 -9.51 9.47 -7.98
N PRO A 90 -9.66 10.42 -7.04
CA PRO A 90 -8.77 11.58 -6.98
C PRO A 90 -7.34 11.20 -6.60
N ILE A 91 -7.14 10.21 -5.76
CA ILE A 91 -5.79 9.76 -5.36
C ILE A 91 -5.07 9.09 -6.53
N ALA A 92 -5.76 8.28 -7.34
CA ALA A 92 -5.19 7.71 -8.55
C ALA A 92 -4.73 8.80 -9.54
N ARG A 93 -5.55 9.83 -9.78
CA ARG A 93 -5.17 10.98 -10.60
C ARG A 93 -3.99 11.76 -10.04
N TRP A 94 -3.89 11.84 -8.73
CA TRP A 94 -2.73 12.45 -8.07
C TRP A 94 -1.48 11.59 -8.25
N ALA A 95 -1.61 10.27 -8.17
CA ALA A 95 -0.52 9.34 -8.41
C ALA A 95 0.04 9.39 -9.85
N ASP A 96 -0.82 9.67 -10.85
CA ASP A 96 -0.40 9.82 -12.25
C ASP A 96 0.53 11.03 -12.48
N ARG A 97 0.50 12.03 -11.61
CA ARG A 97 1.24 13.29 -11.74
C ARG A 97 2.22 13.55 -10.61
N GLY A 98 2.12 12.80 -9.55
CA GLY A 98 2.87 12.99 -8.31
C GLY A 98 3.97 11.96 -8.09
N ASN A 99 4.68 12.13 -6.99
CA ASN A 99 5.65 11.14 -6.52
C ASN A 99 4.91 9.98 -5.85
N ARG A 100 4.83 8.83 -6.54
CA ARG A 100 4.05 7.64 -6.13
C ARG A 100 4.54 7.05 -4.83
N ARG A 101 5.87 7.02 -4.60
CA ARG A 101 6.47 6.61 -3.33
C ARG A 101 5.90 7.43 -2.16
N ASN A 102 5.86 8.75 -2.30
CA ASN A 102 5.35 9.62 -1.24
C ASN A 102 3.85 9.41 -1.03
N ILE A 103 3.09 9.15 -2.09
CA ILE A 103 1.66 8.86 -1.99
C ILE A 103 1.42 7.55 -1.26
N VAL A 104 2.15 6.48 -1.60
CA VAL A 104 2.07 5.19 -0.89
C VAL A 104 2.44 5.36 0.58
N SER A 105 3.51 6.09 0.87
CA SER A 105 3.95 6.34 2.25
C SER A 105 2.92 7.15 3.05
N LEU A 106 2.40 8.24 2.49
CA LEU A 106 1.37 9.05 3.14
C LEU A 106 0.08 8.24 3.36
N SER A 107 -0.30 7.45 2.39
CA SER A 107 -1.46 6.56 2.48
C SER A 107 -1.28 5.55 3.61
N LEU A 108 -0.13 4.86 3.64
CA LEU A 108 0.22 3.94 4.72
C LEU A 108 0.22 4.63 6.09
N PHE A 109 0.77 5.84 6.18
CA PHE A 109 0.75 6.62 7.41
C PHE A 109 -0.68 6.93 7.87
N ILE A 110 -1.53 7.43 6.95
CA ILE A 110 -2.92 7.82 7.27
C ILE A 110 -3.72 6.62 7.76
N TRP A 111 -3.76 5.49 7.00
CA TRP A 111 -4.57 4.36 7.45
C TRP A 111 -4.03 3.74 8.73
N SER A 112 -2.71 3.61 8.88
CA SER A 112 -2.10 3.07 10.10
C SER A 112 -2.35 3.94 11.32
N PHE A 113 -2.30 5.26 11.16
CA PHE A 113 -2.65 6.20 12.21
C PHE A 113 -4.12 6.11 12.60
N MET A 114 -5.03 6.04 11.62
CA MET A 114 -6.47 5.88 11.86
C MET A 114 -6.79 4.51 12.48
N THR A 115 -6.04 3.46 12.11
CA THR A 115 -6.14 2.15 12.77
C THR A 115 -5.74 2.23 14.24
N ALA A 116 -4.62 2.88 14.55
CA ALA A 116 -4.23 3.10 15.94
C ALA A 116 -5.28 3.93 16.71
N LEU A 117 -5.82 4.99 16.09
CA LEU A 117 -6.91 5.79 16.68
C LEU A 117 -8.19 4.98 16.93
N SER A 118 -8.46 3.95 16.13
CA SER A 118 -9.58 3.04 16.38
C SER A 118 -9.50 2.38 17.75
N GLY A 119 -8.28 2.11 18.26
CA GLY A 119 -8.06 1.59 19.61
C GLY A 119 -8.38 2.58 20.73
N LEU A 120 -8.46 3.89 20.44
CA LEU A 120 -8.84 4.92 21.42
C LEU A 120 -10.34 5.25 21.39
N ALA A 121 -11.10 4.68 20.46
CA ALA A 121 -12.52 4.98 20.32
C ALA A 121 -13.31 4.61 21.56
N GLN A 122 -14.09 5.55 22.09
CA GLN A 122 -14.94 5.38 23.26
C GLN A 122 -16.42 5.19 22.90
N ASN A 123 -16.77 5.47 21.65
CA ASN A 123 -18.12 5.32 21.15
C ASN A 123 -18.13 4.99 19.66
N TYR A 124 -19.29 4.56 19.17
CA TYR A 124 -19.52 4.18 17.78
C TYR A 124 -19.09 5.24 16.78
N SER A 125 -19.44 6.51 17.01
CA SER A 125 -19.15 7.60 16.05
C SER A 125 -17.64 7.84 15.89
N GLN A 126 -16.86 7.74 16.96
CA GLN A 126 -15.40 7.85 16.92
C GLN A 126 -14.79 6.68 16.16
N LEU A 127 -15.26 5.46 16.41
CA LEU A 127 -14.79 4.26 15.72
C LEU A 127 -15.15 4.33 14.22
N LEU A 128 -16.37 4.75 13.89
CA LEU A 128 -16.81 4.94 12.51
C LEU A 128 -15.96 5.98 11.78
N ALA A 129 -15.71 7.14 12.40
CA ALA A 129 -14.86 8.17 11.83
C ALA A 129 -13.43 7.68 11.56
N ALA A 130 -12.85 6.94 12.50
CA ALA A 130 -11.54 6.34 12.31
C ALA A 130 -11.54 5.32 11.16
N ARG A 131 -12.56 4.48 11.02
CA ARG A 131 -12.69 3.51 9.93
C ARG A 131 -12.90 4.16 8.56
N ILE A 132 -13.62 5.28 8.49
CA ILE A 132 -13.69 6.11 7.28
C ILE A 132 -12.30 6.63 6.91
N GLY A 133 -11.54 7.13 7.88
CA GLY A 133 -10.16 7.57 7.67
C GLY A 133 -9.23 6.46 7.18
N VAL A 134 -9.39 5.23 7.68
CA VAL A 134 -8.68 4.05 7.16
C VAL A 134 -9.04 3.83 5.69
N GLY A 135 -10.33 3.83 5.33
CA GLY A 135 -10.77 3.64 3.94
C GLY A 135 -10.19 4.67 2.97
N ILE A 136 -10.15 5.94 3.37
CA ILE A 136 -9.52 7.02 2.58
C ILE A 136 -8.01 6.78 2.45
N GLY A 137 -7.33 6.45 3.54
CA GLY A 137 -5.90 6.18 3.54
C GLY A 137 -5.53 5.00 2.64
N GLU A 138 -6.22 3.88 2.77
CA GLU A 138 -5.95 2.67 1.98
C GLU A 138 -6.14 2.85 0.47
N ALA A 139 -7.00 3.77 0.05
CA ALA A 139 -7.28 4.03 -1.36
C ALA A 139 -6.02 4.44 -2.16
N GLY A 140 -5.01 5.01 -1.51
CA GLY A 140 -3.75 5.41 -2.15
C GLY A 140 -2.63 4.36 -2.07
N GLY A 141 -2.91 3.15 -1.60
CA GLY A 141 -1.89 2.10 -1.49
C GLY A 141 -1.64 1.34 -2.78
N SER A 142 -2.66 0.69 -3.32
CA SER A 142 -2.51 -0.27 -4.41
C SER A 142 -2.24 0.35 -5.79
N PRO A 143 -2.98 1.38 -6.28
CA PRO A 143 -2.77 1.90 -7.62
C PRO A 143 -1.35 2.44 -7.85
N PRO A 144 -0.78 3.30 -6.96
CA PRO A 144 0.59 3.76 -7.12
C PRO A 144 1.61 2.63 -7.00
N SER A 145 1.40 1.65 -6.13
CA SER A 145 2.30 0.50 -5.98
C SER A 145 2.37 -0.34 -7.25
N HIS A 146 1.22 -0.61 -7.90
CA HIS A 146 1.19 -1.30 -9.19
C HIS A 146 1.93 -0.52 -10.29
N SER A 147 1.73 0.80 -10.35
CA SER A 147 2.42 1.66 -11.29
C SER A 147 3.94 1.64 -11.07
N MET A 148 4.40 1.77 -9.82
CA MET A 148 5.83 1.68 -9.48
C MET A 148 6.42 0.32 -9.87
N ILE A 149 5.75 -0.80 -9.57
CA ILE A 149 6.22 -2.13 -9.95
C ILE A 149 6.34 -2.24 -11.47
N SER A 150 5.39 -1.70 -12.22
CA SER A 150 5.42 -1.72 -13.69
C SER A 150 6.59 -0.92 -14.27
N ASP A 151 7.06 0.13 -13.59
CA ASP A 151 8.22 0.92 -14.02
C ASP A 151 9.55 0.28 -13.60
N TYR A 152 9.59 -0.37 -12.43
CA TYR A 152 10.78 -1.08 -11.97
C TYR A 152 11.08 -2.35 -12.76
N PHE A 153 10.07 -3.01 -13.33
CA PHE A 153 10.24 -4.31 -14.00
C PHE A 153 9.96 -4.23 -15.50
N PRO A 154 10.81 -4.84 -16.35
CA PRO A 154 10.57 -4.92 -17.78
C PRO A 154 9.30 -5.69 -18.09
N ALA A 155 8.71 -5.47 -19.25
CA ALA A 155 7.39 -6.00 -19.64
C ALA A 155 7.26 -7.52 -19.40
N GLU A 156 8.30 -8.29 -19.71
CA GLU A 156 8.35 -9.75 -19.59
C GLU A 156 8.30 -10.24 -18.13
N GLN A 157 8.70 -9.40 -17.18
CA GLN A 157 8.78 -9.72 -15.75
C GLN A 157 7.66 -9.10 -14.92
N ARG A 158 6.88 -8.16 -15.49
CA ARG A 158 5.80 -7.45 -14.76
C ARG A 158 4.75 -8.40 -14.19
N GLY A 159 4.31 -9.38 -14.98
CA GLY A 159 3.34 -10.36 -14.51
C GLY A 159 3.81 -11.13 -13.28
N THR A 160 5.05 -11.61 -13.29
CA THR A 160 5.65 -12.31 -12.16
C THR A 160 5.81 -11.40 -10.94
N ALA A 161 6.25 -10.15 -11.14
CA ALA A 161 6.41 -9.19 -10.06
C ALA A 161 5.06 -8.83 -9.41
N LEU A 162 4.01 -8.60 -10.20
CA LEU A 162 2.66 -8.32 -9.71
C LEU A 162 2.05 -9.54 -9.00
N SER A 163 2.31 -10.75 -9.50
CA SER A 163 1.88 -11.99 -8.83
C SER A 163 2.58 -12.14 -7.47
N PHE A 164 3.88 -11.84 -7.38
CA PHE A 164 4.59 -11.82 -6.11
C PHE A 164 4.02 -10.77 -5.15
N TYR A 165 3.79 -9.55 -5.62
CA TYR A 165 3.14 -8.48 -4.85
C TYR A 165 1.79 -8.94 -4.29
N SER A 166 1.00 -9.66 -5.09
CA SER A 166 -0.31 -10.18 -4.68
C SER A 166 -0.24 -11.24 -3.60
N THR A 167 0.93 -11.89 -3.38
CA THR A 167 1.09 -12.80 -2.24
C THR A 167 0.95 -12.09 -0.90
N GLY A 168 1.18 -10.78 -0.87
CA GLY A 168 0.94 -9.93 0.30
C GLY A 168 -0.48 -10.04 0.86
N ILE A 169 -1.48 -10.28 0.01
CA ILE A 169 -2.87 -10.54 0.42
C ILE A 169 -2.94 -11.72 1.37
N TYR A 170 -2.43 -12.86 0.94
CA TYR A 170 -2.50 -14.12 1.69
C TYR A 170 -1.66 -14.07 2.95
N ILE A 171 -0.48 -13.45 2.89
CA ILE A 171 0.39 -13.21 4.05
C ILE A 171 -0.34 -12.33 5.06
N GLY A 172 -0.96 -11.23 4.60
CA GLY A 172 -1.71 -10.31 5.47
C GLY A 172 -2.91 -10.98 6.13
N ILE A 173 -3.68 -11.76 5.36
CA ILE A 173 -4.83 -12.51 5.87
C ILE A 173 -4.37 -13.52 6.93
N LEU A 174 -3.34 -14.32 6.63
CA LEU A 174 -2.82 -15.34 7.54
C LEU A 174 -2.35 -14.72 8.86
N ILE A 175 -1.53 -13.67 8.79
CA ILE A 175 -1.02 -12.98 9.98
C ILE A 175 -2.17 -12.30 10.74
N GLY A 176 -3.09 -11.64 10.03
CA GLY A 176 -4.25 -10.97 10.61
C GLY A 176 -5.09 -11.93 11.44
N PHE A 177 -5.43 -13.08 10.88
CA PHE A 177 -6.21 -14.10 11.62
C PHE A 177 -5.42 -14.71 12.77
N ALA A 178 -4.19 -15.17 12.54
CA ALA A 178 -3.41 -15.87 13.55
C ALA A 178 -3.01 -14.94 14.72
N ALA A 179 -2.46 -13.78 14.42
CA ALA A 179 -2.01 -12.83 15.43
C ALA A 179 -3.18 -12.03 16.03
N GLY A 180 -4.13 -11.60 15.18
CA GLY A 180 -5.26 -10.78 15.60
C GLY A 180 -6.16 -11.49 16.60
N GLY A 181 -6.50 -12.76 16.37
CA GLY A 181 -7.28 -13.57 17.30
C GLY A 181 -6.58 -13.72 18.65
N TRP A 182 -5.31 -14.13 18.63
CA TRP A 182 -4.51 -14.28 19.84
C TRP A 182 -4.38 -12.98 20.66
N ILE A 183 -4.09 -11.86 19.97
CA ILE A 183 -3.96 -10.55 20.63
C ILE A 183 -5.29 -10.11 21.23
N ALA A 184 -6.39 -10.31 20.50
CA ALA A 184 -7.72 -9.93 20.96
C ALA A 184 -8.15 -10.68 22.24
N GLU A 185 -7.90 -11.99 22.29
CA GLU A 185 -8.20 -12.82 23.47
C GLU A 185 -7.32 -12.46 24.68
N THR A 186 -6.06 -12.10 24.44
CA THR A 186 -5.08 -11.89 25.53
C THR A 186 -5.09 -10.45 26.04
N PHE A 187 -5.18 -9.46 25.16
CA PHE A 187 -4.99 -8.03 25.49
C PHE A 187 -6.21 -7.16 25.18
N GLY A 188 -7.24 -7.73 24.56
CA GLY A 188 -8.44 -7.01 24.15
C GLY A 188 -8.30 -6.29 22.79
N TRP A 189 -9.45 -5.92 22.23
CA TRP A 189 -9.55 -5.38 20.88
C TRP A 189 -8.86 -4.02 20.69
N ARG A 190 -8.83 -3.17 21.71
CA ARG A 190 -8.17 -1.87 21.67
C ARG A 190 -6.67 -1.99 21.44
N VAL A 191 -6.02 -2.90 22.19
CA VAL A 191 -4.58 -3.15 22.05
C VAL A 191 -4.26 -3.76 20.69
N ALA A 192 -5.15 -4.60 20.14
CA ALA A 192 -4.95 -5.16 18.81
C ALA A 192 -4.87 -4.07 17.73
N PHE A 193 -5.70 -3.03 17.77
CA PHE A 193 -5.60 -1.89 16.86
C PHE A 193 -4.28 -1.13 16.98
N PHE A 194 -3.76 -0.94 18.19
CA PHE A 194 -2.44 -0.32 18.39
C PHE A 194 -1.31 -1.18 17.83
N LEU A 195 -1.33 -2.48 18.08
CA LEU A 195 -0.30 -3.39 17.59
C LEU A 195 -0.27 -3.55 16.08
N VAL A 196 -1.39 -3.29 15.40
CA VAL A 196 -1.45 -3.24 13.92
C VAL A 196 -1.10 -1.85 13.39
N GLY A 197 -1.65 -0.78 13.96
CA GLY A 197 -1.48 0.57 13.45
C GLY A 197 -0.08 1.16 13.69
N VAL A 198 0.46 1.02 14.89
CA VAL A 198 1.76 1.65 15.24
C VAL A 198 2.92 1.16 14.38
N PRO A 199 3.12 -0.15 14.13
CA PRO A 199 4.17 -0.62 13.23
C PRO A 199 4.04 -0.06 11.81
N GLY A 200 2.80 0.09 11.30
CA GLY A 200 2.54 0.67 9.98
C GLY A 200 2.97 2.13 9.88
N ILE A 201 2.80 2.94 10.94
CA ILE A 201 3.30 4.32 11.00
C ILE A 201 4.81 4.36 10.83
N PHE A 202 5.54 3.54 11.58
CA PHE A 202 7.01 3.45 11.44
C PHE A 202 7.42 2.97 10.06
N TYR A 203 6.70 2.00 9.49
CA TYR A 203 6.99 1.49 8.17
C TYR A 203 6.73 2.53 7.07
N ALA A 204 5.73 3.40 7.23
CA ALA A 204 5.48 4.52 6.33
C ALA A 204 6.66 5.51 6.30
N LEU A 205 7.21 5.85 7.47
CA LEU A 205 8.39 6.70 7.56
C LEU A 205 9.61 6.03 6.93
N LEU A 206 9.82 4.74 7.21
CA LEU A 206 10.92 3.97 6.62
C LEU A 206 10.83 3.93 5.09
N LEU A 207 9.64 3.77 4.52
CA LEU A 207 9.42 3.63 3.08
C LEU A 207 9.97 4.83 2.29
N VAL A 208 9.78 6.05 2.80
CA VAL A 208 10.31 7.27 2.17
C VAL A 208 11.85 7.24 2.08
N TRP A 209 12.53 6.62 3.05
CA TRP A 209 13.98 6.57 3.09
C TRP A 209 14.58 5.46 2.23
N VAL A 210 13.89 4.32 2.15
CA VAL A 210 14.46 3.10 1.53
C VAL A 210 14.03 2.88 0.09
N VAL A 211 12.89 3.42 -0.34
CA VAL A 211 12.39 3.32 -1.72
C VAL A 211 12.66 4.62 -2.46
N LYS A 212 13.18 4.53 -3.68
CA LYS A 212 13.30 5.67 -4.59
C LYS A 212 12.07 5.70 -5.51
N GLU A 213 11.72 6.87 -6.00
CA GLU A 213 10.74 6.98 -7.09
C GLU A 213 11.39 6.48 -8.38
N PRO A 214 10.75 5.57 -9.15
CA PRO A 214 11.27 5.10 -10.42
C PRO A 214 11.21 6.15 -11.52
#